data_7fa903f988e57d128f2fef4e8245bc17
#
_entry.id   7fa903f988e57d128f2fef4e8245bc17
#
_cell.length_a   1.000
_cell.length_b   1.000
_cell.length_c   1.000
_cell.angle_alpha   90.00
_cell.angle_beta   90.00
_cell.angle_gamma   90.00
#
_symmetry.space_group_name_H-M   'P 1'
#
loop_
_entity.id
_entity.type
_entity.pdbx_description
1 polymer ?
#
loop_
_entity_poly.entity_id
_entity_poly.type
_entity_poly.pdbx_seq_one_letter_code
_entity_poly.pdbx_strand_id
1 'polypeptide(L)' 'MNRYFNQLDQKNIPINVYNLVLREVEPPLLNSVMKFCNNNQSKAARVLGINRTTLRTKLKKYKI' A
#
# COMPACT_ATOMS: atom_id res chain seq x y z
N MET A 1 13.47 15.99 1.04
CA MET A 1 12.56 14.95 1.47
C MET A 1 13.05 14.20 2.71
N ASN A 2 14.21 13.65 2.63
CA ASN A 2 14.72 12.85 3.72
C ASN A 2 14.99 13.64 4.99
N ARG A 3 15.37 14.88 4.82
CA ARG A 3 15.67 15.72 5.97
C ARG A 3 14.44 15.90 6.84
N TYR A 4 13.30 16.09 6.21
CA TYR A 4 12.06 16.26 6.92
C TYR A 4 11.75 15.03 7.77
N PHE A 5 11.82 13.87 7.15
CA PHE A 5 11.54 12.64 7.85
C PHE A 5 12.56 12.32 8.92
N ASN A 6 13.80 12.65 8.65
CA ASN A 6 14.84 12.39 9.64
C ASN A 6 14.60 13.14 10.92
N GLN A 7 14.20 14.38 10.81
CA GLN A 7 13.93 15.18 11.99
C GLN A 7 12.77 14.66 12.77
N LEU A 8 11.68 14.34 12.10
CA LEU A 8 10.50 13.84 12.76
C LEU A 8 10.74 12.48 13.36
N ASP A 9 11.44 11.66 12.60
CA ASP A 9 11.69 10.28 12.96
C ASP A 9 12.33 10.13 14.31
N GLN A 10 13.21 11.03 14.62
CA GLN A 10 14.01 10.88 15.81
C GLN A 10 13.30 11.29 17.07
N LYS A 11 12.16 11.94 16.95
CA LYS A 11 11.60 12.51 18.15
C LYS A 11 10.14 12.21 18.39
N ASN A 12 9.31 12.49 17.42
CA ASN A 12 7.90 12.52 17.69
C ASN A 12 7.03 11.63 16.81
N ILE A 13 7.60 10.99 15.84
CA ILE A 13 6.80 10.20 14.94
C ILE A 13 6.49 8.86 15.58
N PRO A 14 5.21 8.51 15.71
CA PRO A 14 4.85 7.19 16.20
C PRO A 14 5.39 6.12 15.31
N ILE A 15 5.68 4.99 15.87
CA ILE A 15 6.20 3.85 15.12
C ILE A 15 5.28 3.47 13.96
N ASN A 16 3.99 3.71 14.12
CA ASN A 16 2.99 3.27 13.17
C ASN A 16 2.67 4.24 12.05
N VAL A 17 3.39 5.35 11.97
CA VAL A 17 3.05 6.37 10.98
C VAL A 17 3.02 5.79 9.57
N TYR A 18 3.99 4.98 9.24
CA TYR A 18 4.06 4.37 7.92
C TYR A 18 2.80 3.53 7.66
N ASN A 19 2.42 2.73 8.63
CA ASN A 19 1.24 1.88 8.48
C ASN A 19 -0.04 2.69 8.42
N LEU A 20 -0.10 3.80 9.13
CA LEU A 20 -1.27 4.67 9.06
C LEU A 20 -1.43 5.25 7.66
N VAL A 21 -0.33 5.69 7.07
CA VAL A 21 -0.37 6.24 5.72
C VAL A 21 -0.80 5.16 4.73
N LEU A 22 -0.24 3.97 4.83
CA LEU A 22 -0.62 2.87 3.95
C LEU A 22 -2.10 2.53 4.09
N ARG A 23 -2.60 2.55 5.31
CA ARG A 23 -3.99 2.23 5.56
C ARG A 23 -4.92 3.19 4.83
N GLU A 24 -4.50 4.45 4.68
CA GLU A 24 -5.31 5.44 3.99
C GLU A 24 -5.15 5.37 2.48
N VAL A 25 -3.97 5.03 2.02
CA VAL A 25 -3.63 5.11 0.60
C VAL A 25 -3.82 3.79 -0.14
N GLU A 26 -3.50 2.69 0.51
CA GLU A 26 -3.55 1.39 -0.15
C GLU A 26 -4.92 0.99 -0.67
N PRO A 27 -6.00 1.13 0.12
CA PRO A 27 -7.30 0.69 -0.39
C PRO A 27 -7.69 1.36 -1.70
N PRO A 28 -7.65 2.69 -1.82
CA PRO A 28 -8.00 3.30 -3.11
C PRO A 28 -7.02 2.95 -4.21
N LEU A 29 -5.73 2.83 -3.88
CA LEU A 29 -4.74 2.46 -4.87
C LEU A 29 -5.00 1.06 -5.41
N LEU A 30 -5.21 0.09 -4.53
CA LEU A 30 -5.47 -1.27 -4.93
C LEU A 30 -6.76 -1.37 -5.74
N ASN A 31 -7.78 -0.66 -5.31
CA ASN A 31 -9.04 -0.66 -6.02
C ASN A 31 -8.87 -0.15 -7.46
N SER A 32 -8.12 0.95 -7.61
CA SER A 32 -7.87 1.52 -8.93
C SER A 32 -7.08 0.56 -9.82
N VAL A 33 -6.04 -0.06 -9.25
CA VAL A 33 -5.23 -0.98 -10.03
C VAL A 33 -6.03 -2.22 -10.42
N MET A 34 -6.86 -2.73 -9.52
CA MET A 34 -7.68 -3.89 -9.87
C MET A 34 -8.64 -3.57 -11.00
N LYS A 35 -9.24 -2.39 -10.98
CA LYS A 35 -10.11 -1.97 -12.07
C LYS A 35 -9.34 -1.85 -13.38
N PHE A 36 -8.17 -1.25 -13.31
CA PHE A 36 -7.32 -1.08 -14.48
C PHE A 36 -6.95 -2.43 -15.08
N CYS A 37 -6.78 -3.44 -14.26
CA CYS A 37 -6.39 -4.78 -14.68
C CYS A 37 -7.57 -5.71 -14.86
N ASN A 38 -8.80 -5.21 -14.84
CA ASN A 38 -10.01 -6.01 -15.00
C ASN A 38 -10.06 -7.15 -13.99
N ASN A 39 -9.67 -6.88 -12.77
CA ASN A 39 -9.67 -7.84 -11.66
C ASN A 39 -8.71 -9.02 -11.88
N ASN A 40 -7.75 -8.85 -12.74
CA ASN A 40 -6.72 -9.87 -12.95
C ASN A 40 -5.63 -9.67 -11.91
N GLN A 41 -5.62 -10.50 -10.89
CA GLN A 41 -4.70 -10.34 -9.77
C GLN A 41 -3.24 -10.51 -10.19
N SER A 42 -2.97 -11.44 -11.08
CA SER A 42 -1.59 -11.64 -11.54
C SER A 42 -1.05 -10.39 -12.23
N LYS A 43 -1.87 -9.79 -13.07
CA LYS A 43 -1.48 -8.57 -13.77
C LYS A 43 -1.35 -7.41 -12.80
N ALA A 44 -2.29 -7.30 -11.87
CA ALA A 44 -2.26 -6.23 -10.89
C ALA A 44 -1.00 -6.32 -10.01
N ALA A 45 -0.65 -7.51 -9.59
CA ALA A 45 0.55 -7.69 -8.79
C ALA A 45 1.79 -7.26 -9.56
N ARG A 46 1.82 -7.58 -10.84
CA ARG A 46 2.94 -7.19 -11.70
C ARG A 46 3.02 -5.68 -11.83
N VAL A 47 1.88 -5.05 -12.05
CA VAL A 47 1.83 -3.59 -12.18
C VAL A 47 2.30 -2.93 -10.88
N LEU A 48 1.90 -3.48 -9.76
CA LEU A 48 2.28 -2.93 -8.46
C LEU A 48 3.70 -3.30 -8.05
N GLY A 49 4.30 -4.27 -8.73
CA GLY A 49 5.63 -4.71 -8.37
C GLY A 49 5.68 -5.52 -7.10
N ILE A 50 4.62 -6.23 -6.78
CA ILE A 50 4.56 -7.06 -5.57
C ILE A 50 4.19 -8.49 -5.94
N ASN A 51 4.37 -9.37 -4.98
CA ASN A 51 4.04 -10.77 -5.14
C ASN A 51 2.52 -10.95 -5.15
N ARG A 52 2.03 -11.89 -5.96
CA ARG A 52 0.59 -12.12 -6.06
C ARG A 52 -0.01 -12.51 -4.71
N THR A 53 0.71 -13.30 -3.94
CA THR A 53 0.22 -13.69 -2.62
C THR A 53 0.08 -12.48 -1.71
N THR A 54 1.04 -11.57 -1.78
CA THR A 54 0.99 -10.33 -1.02
C THR A 54 -0.23 -9.51 -1.44
N LEU A 55 -0.46 -9.43 -2.74
CA LEU A 55 -1.62 -8.69 -3.24
C LEU A 55 -2.91 -9.30 -2.72
N ARG A 56 -3.04 -10.62 -2.80
CA ARG A 56 -4.25 -11.28 -2.32
C ARG A 56 -4.49 -11.02 -0.84
N THR A 57 -3.44 -11.06 -0.05
CA THR A 57 -3.53 -10.79 1.36
C THR A 57 -4.04 -9.37 1.61
N LYS A 58 -3.51 -8.41 0.85
CA LYS A 58 -3.93 -7.02 1.01
C LYS A 58 -5.38 -6.82 0.57
N LEU A 59 -5.76 -7.42 -0.53
CA LEU A 59 -7.15 -7.32 -1.00
C LEU A 59 -8.11 -7.86 0.04
N LYS A 60 -7.75 -8.97 0.64
CA LYS A 60 -8.57 -9.56 1.68
C LYS A 60 -8.64 -8.68 2.92
N LYS A 61 -7.50 -8.12 3.28
CA LYS A 61 -7.42 -7.24 4.43
C LYS A 61 -8.34 -6.04 4.31
N TYR A 62 -8.40 -5.45 3.12
CA TYR A 62 -9.21 -4.28 2.87
C TYR A 62 -10.58 -4.60 2.30
N LYS A 63 -10.88 -5.88 2.11
CA LYS A 63 -12.16 -6.33 1.59
C LYS A 63 -12.48 -5.75 0.23
N ILE A 64 -11.51 -5.79 -0.62
CA ILE A 64 -11.66 -5.31 -2.00
C ILE A 64 -11.95 -6.48 -2.93
#